data_6f82fd9c22e83c80e838a5d84b06be95
#
_entry.id   6f82fd9c22e83c80e838a5d84b06be95
#
_cell.length_a   1.000
_cell.length_b   1.000
_cell.length_c   1.000
_cell.angle_alpha   90.00
_cell.angle_beta   90.00
_cell.angle_gamma   90.00
#
_symmetry.space_group_name_H-M   'P 1'
#
loop_
_entity.id
_entity.type
_entity.pdbx_description
1 polymer ?
#
loop_
_entity_poly.entity_id
_entity_poly.type
_entity_poly.pdbx_seq_one_letter_code
_entity_poly.pdbx_strand_id
1 'polypeptide(L)'
;LIERPEAMLRAAAEAAAESGRLLHIHVSETRKENADCLAQTGRSPVAYLDDLGVIGAHSILAHCVHLADEDRGILAERDAVIAHLPTSNMKLCSGQFDHAAARAAGIRLTLGTDGASSNNSLSMLTEMKLASLSAKIRSGSPTEAPDHEMFAMATVAGARAFGIDGGEIAEGRLADALLIDLDQPSLVAEHNLESNLVYAADSSVIDTVICDGRVLMA
;
A
#
# COMPACT_ATOMS: atom_id res chain seq x y z
N LEU A 1 -0.73 14.72 -11.22
CA LEU A 1 0.43 15.42 -10.63
C LEU A 1 0.66 16.78 -11.27
N ILE A 2 0.72 16.83 -12.59
CA ILE A 2 1.11 18.00 -13.41
C ILE A 2 0.07 19.13 -13.39
N GLU A 3 -1.17 18.81 -13.08
CA GLU A 3 -2.24 19.81 -12.95
C GLU A 3 -2.17 20.61 -11.65
N ARG A 4 -1.24 20.27 -10.74
CA ARG A 4 -1.08 20.95 -9.46
C ARG A 4 0.06 21.96 -9.54
N PRO A 5 -0.16 23.23 -9.17
CA PRO A 5 0.91 24.22 -9.15
C PRO A 5 2.06 23.78 -8.22
N GLU A 6 3.31 23.92 -8.66
CA GLU A 6 4.51 23.63 -7.88
C GLU A 6 4.45 24.26 -6.47
N ALA A 7 4.01 25.53 -6.41
CA ALA A 7 3.85 26.24 -5.15
C ALA A 7 2.92 25.53 -4.15
N MET A 8 1.88 24.84 -4.63
CA MET A 8 0.98 24.10 -3.76
C MET A 8 1.65 22.83 -3.23
N LEU A 9 2.44 22.12 -4.04
CA LEU A 9 3.18 20.93 -3.63
C LEU A 9 4.23 21.27 -2.57
N ARG A 10 4.99 22.35 -2.79
CA ARG A 10 5.97 22.87 -1.79
C ARG A 10 5.28 23.28 -0.49
N ALA A 11 4.20 24.04 -0.56
CA ALA A 11 3.46 24.45 0.63
C ALA A 11 2.88 23.25 1.40
N ALA A 12 2.42 22.20 0.70
CA ALA A 12 1.96 20.98 1.34
C ALA A 12 3.10 20.21 2.04
N ALA A 13 4.27 20.14 1.41
CA ALA A 13 5.46 19.52 2.01
C ALA A 13 5.94 20.30 3.25
N GLU A 14 6.02 21.62 3.17
CA GLU A 14 6.37 22.51 4.29
C GLU A 14 5.38 22.33 5.47
N ALA A 15 4.08 22.39 5.19
CA ALA A 15 3.04 22.22 6.21
C ALA A 15 3.08 20.81 6.86
N ALA A 16 3.37 19.77 6.10
CA ALA A 16 3.54 18.41 6.62
C ALA A 16 4.77 18.35 7.56
N ALA A 17 5.90 18.92 7.13
CA ALA A 17 7.13 18.93 7.91
C ALA A 17 6.96 19.74 9.21
N GLU A 18 6.36 20.95 9.16
CA GLU A 18 6.12 21.80 10.32
C GLU A 18 5.15 21.18 11.34
N SER A 19 4.12 20.50 10.86
CA SER A 19 3.09 19.89 11.72
C SER A 19 3.44 18.47 12.18
N GLY A 20 4.50 17.86 11.65
CA GLY A 20 4.82 16.45 11.88
C GLY A 20 3.77 15.49 11.30
N ARG A 21 2.98 15.94 10.31
CA ARG A 21 1.93 15.15 9.68
C ARG A 21 2.45 14.42 8.44
N LEU A 22 1.76 13.33 8.09
CA LEU A 22 2.03 12.60 6.86
C LEU A 22 1.48 13.34 5.65
N LEU A 23 2.17 13.21 4.53
CA LEU A 23 1.73 13.65 3.23
C LEU A 23 1.36 12.44 2.39
N HIS A 24 0.12 12.37 1.91
CA HIS A 24 -0.36 11.28 1.08
C HIS A 24 -0.68 11.80 -0.33
N ILE A 25 -0.06 11.19 -1.35
CA ILE A 25 -0.16 11.65 -2.74
C ILE A 25 -0.10 10.47 -3.72
N HIS A 26 -0.84 10.57 -4.84
CA HIS A 26 -0.75 9.62 -5.96
C HIS A 26 0.47 9.93 -6.81
N VAL A 27 1.26 8.91 -7.17
CA VAL A 27 2.52 9.07 -7.92
C VAL A 27 2.72 7.93 -8.89
N SER A 28 3.10 8.25 -10.12
CA SER A 28 3.50 7.29 -11.15
C SER A 28 2.47 6.16 -11.34
N GLU A 29 1.19 6.53 -11.29
CA GLU A 29 0.09 5.58 -11.45
C GLU A 29 0.00 5.07 -12.88
N THR A 30 0.10 5.98 -13.87
CA THR A 30 -0.07 5.64 -15.28
C THR A 30 1.16 6.02 -16.12
N ARG A 31 1.35 5.30 -17.25
CA ARG A 31 2.40 5.65 -18.22
C ARG A 31 2.23 7.08 -18.75
N LYS A 32 0.97 7.51 -18.90
CA LYS A 32 0.66 8.87 -19.37
C LYS A 32 1.15 9.91 -18.37
N GLU A 33 0.89 9.72 -17.08
CA GLU A 33 1.38 10.62 -16.03
C GLU A 33 2.91 10.77 -16.10
N ASN A 34 3.64 9.65 -16.20
CA ASN A 34 5.09 9.68 -16.29
C ASN A 34 5.57 10.41 -17.56
N ALA A 35 4.96 10.13 -18.71
CA ALA A 35 5.33 10.76 -19.98
C ALA A 35 5.05 12.27 -19.95
N ASP A 36 3.90 12.69 -19.43
CA ASP A 36 3.53 14.09 -19.31
C ASP A 36 4.46 14.85 -18.35
N CYS A 37 4.79 14.24 -17.21
CA CYS A 37 5.74 14.81 -16.24
C CYS A 37 7.14 14.99 -16.86
N LEU A 38 7.63 13.97 -17.53
CA LEU A 38 8.92 14.03 -18.22
C LEU A 38 8.94 15.11 -19.30
N ALA A 39 7.88 15.24 -20.09
CA ALA A 39 7.78 16.24 -21.15
C ALA A 39 7.75 17.68 -20.60
N GLN A 40 7.12 17.90 -19.45
CA GLN A 40 6.96 19.23 -18.87
C GLN A 40 8.13 19.66 -17.97
N THR A 41 8.70 18.72 -17.23
CA THR A 41 9.70 19.02 -16.19
C THR A 41 11.09 18.48 -16.53
N GLY A 42 11.20 17.59 -17.52
CA GLY A 42 12.44 16.84 -17.79
C GLY A 42 12.76 15.75 -16.77
N ARG A 43 11.83 15.41 -15.87
CA ARG A 43 12.02 14.49 -14.74
C ARG A 43 10.89 13.48 -14.64
N SER A 44 11.16 12.34 -13.98
CA SER A 44 10.10 11.44 -13.54
C SER A 44 9.23 12.09 -12.45
N PRO A 45 7.99 11.61 -12.21
CA PRO A 45 7.16 12.11 -11.11
C PRO A 45 7.85 12.03 -9.75
N VAL A 46 8.57 10.95 -9.47
CA VAL A 46 9.29 10.77 -8.20
C VAL A 46 10.44 11.78 -8.08
N ALA A 47 11.30 11.89 -9.10
CA ALA A 47 12.41 12.83 -9.07
C ALA A 47 11.94 14.29 -9.00
N TYR A 48 10.84 14.63 -9.68
CA TYR A 48 10.23 15.94 -9.59
C TYR A 48 9.70 16.25 -8.18
N LEU A 49 9.01 15.31 -7.55
CA LEU A 49 8.52 15.48 -6.19
C LEU A 49 9.65 15.52 -5.15
N ASP A 50 10.74 14.79 -5.37
CA ASP A 50 11.92 14.85 -4.50
C ASP A 50 12.55 16.24 -4.53
N ASP A 51 12.72 16.86 -5.70
CA ASP A 51 13.21 18.24 -5.85
C ASP A 51 12.31 19.28 -5.15
N LEU A 52 11.01 18.98 -5.04
CA LEU A 52 10.06 19.86 -4.34
C LEU A 52 10.03 19.61 -2.82
N GLY A 53 10.80 18.65 -2.30
CA GLY A 53 10.81 18.29 -0.88
C GLY A 53 9.58 17.49 -0.42
N VAL A 54 8.81 16.94 -1.37
CA VAL A 54 7.60 16.15 -1.09
C VAL A 54 7.94 14.73 -0.64
N ILE A 55 9.02 14.15 -1.19
CA ILE A 55 9.43 12.77 -0.89
C ILE A 55 10.27 12.73 0.40
N GLY A 56 9.86 11.86 1.32
CA GLY A 56 10.57 11.67 2.59
C GLY A 56 9.90 10.62 3.47
N ALA A 57 10.45 10.37 4.65
CA ALA A 57 9.91 9.41 5.62
C ALA A 57 8.47 9.72 6.07
N HIS A 58 8.01 10.96 5.86
CA HIS A 58 6.66 11.42 6.11
C HIS A 58 5.70 11.23 4.92
N SER A 59 6.19 10.65 3.80
CA SER A 59 5.40 10.55 2.56
C SER A 59 4.86 9.15 2.37
N ILE A 60 3.55 9.06 2.09
CA ILE A 60 2.86 7.86 1.63
C ILE A 60 2.46 8.07 0.18
N LEU A 61 3.04 7.27 -0.70
CA LEU A 61 2.88 7.38 -2.15
C LEU A 61 1.94 6.28 -2.65
N ALA A 62 0.78 6.69 -3.13
CA ALA A 62 -0.20 5.76 -3.69
C ALA A 62 0.24 5.31 -5.09
N HIS A 63 -0.02 4.05 -5.41
CA HIS A 63 0.21 3.35 -6.68
C HIS A 63 1.67 3.04 -6.99
N CYS A 64 2.49 4.00 -7.40
CA CYS A 64 3.89 3.81 -7.79
C CYS A 64 4.10 2.67 -8.80
N VAL A 65 3.21 2.55 -9.79
CA VAL A 65 3.18 1.42 -10.75
C VAL A 65 4.33 1.51 -11.74
N HIS A 66 4.66 2.72 -12.20
CA HIS A 66 5.63 2.95 -13.28
C HIS A 66 6.88 3.65 -12.76
N LEU A 67 7.67 2.93 -11.95
CA LEU A 67 8.94 3.41 -11.40
C LEU A 67 10.13 2.93 -12.24
N ALA A 68 11.06 3.83 -12.52
CA ALA A 68 12.39 3.48 -12.99
C ALA A 68 13.30 3.04 -11.83
N ASP A 69 14.49 2.52 -12.11
CA ASP A 69 15.46 2.12 -11.08
C ASP A 69 15.92 3.32 -10.24
N GLU A 70 16.11 4.45 -10.88
CA GLU A 70 16.46 5.72 -10.24
C GLU A 70 15.37 6.18 -9.27
N ASP A 71 14.08 6.04 -9.66
CA ASP A 71 12.95 6.37 -8.79
C ASP A 71 12.95 5.50 -7.54
N ARG A 72 13.18 4.19 -7.70
CA ARG A 72 13.28 3.26 -6.57
C ARG A 72 14.44 3.61 -5.63
N GLY A 73 15.56 4.04 -6.20
CA GLY A 73 16.70 4.53 -5.43
C GLY A 73 16.34 5.74 -4.56
N ILE A 74 15.67 6.74 -5.15
CA ILE A 74 15.21 7.93 -4.42
C ILE A 74 14.26 7.53 -3.29
N LEU A 75 13.26 6.69 -3.56
CA LEU A 75 12.27 6.30 -2.57
C LEU A 75 12.88 5.55 -1.38
N ALA A 76 13.84 4.67 -1.65
CA ALA A 76 14.58 3.93 -0.62
C ALA A 76 15.47 4.86 0.22
N GLU A 77 16.22 5.76 -0.42
CA GLU A 77 17.10 6.72 0.26
C GLU A 77 16.32 7.69 1.15
N ARG A 78 15.15 8.12 0.70
CA ARG A 78 14.25 9.02 1.43
C ARG A 78 13.38 8.32 2.48
N ASP A 79 13.47 7.00 2.60
CA ASP A 79 12.63 6.19 3.51
C ASP A 79 11.12 6.42 3.30
N ALA A 80 10.71 6.64 2.05
CA ALA A 80 9.31 6.83 1.70
C ALA A 80 8.52 5.52 1.76
N VAL A 81 7.20 5.61 1.91
CA VAL A 81 6.30 4.45 1.92
C VAL A 81 5.50 4.39 0.63
N ILE A 82 5.41 3.23 0.02
CA ILE A 82 4.46 2.97 -1.07
C ILE A 82 3.21 2.28 -0.52
N ALA A 83 2.05 2.86 -0.78
CA ALA A 83 0.76 2.19 -0.65
C ALA A 83 0.42 1.51 -1.97
N HIS A 84 0.58 0.18 -2.04
CA HIS A 84 0.20 -0.61 -3.20
C HIS A 84 -1.31 -0.84 -3.22
N LEU A 85 -1.95 -0.58 -4.36
CA LEU A 85 -3.40 -0.55 -4.54
C LEU A 85 -3.81 -1.51 -5.68
N PRO A 86 -3.70 -2.83 -5.47
CA PRO A 86 -3.76 -3.81 -6.55
C PRO A 86 -5.10 -3.81 -7.30
N THR A 87 -6.23 -3.78 -6.59
CA THR A 87 -7.56 -3.78 -7.23
C THR A 87 -7.77 -2.54 -8.09
N SER A 88 -7.45 -1.35 -7.58
CA SER A 88 -7.56 -0.10 -8.32
C SER A 88 -6.68 -0.13 -9.58
N ASN A 89 -5.41 -0.49 -9.44
CA ASN A 89 -4.47 -0.57 -10.55
C ASN A 89 -4.96 -1.51 -11.67
N MET A 90 -5.55 -2.66 -11.32
CA MET A 90 -6.11 -3.61 -12.28
C MET A 90 -7.40 -3.09 -12.90
N LYS A 91 -8.32 -2.58 -12.08
CA LYS A 91 -9.62 -2.10 -12.55
C LYS A 91 -9.49 -0.94 -13.53
N LEU A 92 -8.58 -0.02 -13.26
CA LEU A 92 -8.34 1.17 -14.10
C LEU A 92 -7.31 0.93 -15.22
N CYS A 93 -6.76 -0.29 -15.31
CA CYS A 93 -5.67 -0.63 -16.23
C CYS A 93 -4.45 0.31 -16.09
N SER A 94 -4.19 0.80 -14.89
CA SER A 94 -3.04 1.67 -14.60
C SER A 94 -1.72 0.93 -14.84
N GLY A 95 -1.69 -0.37 -14.60
CA GLY A 95 -0.55 -1.25 -14.83
C GLY A 95 -0.35 -2.26 -13.70
N GLN A 96 0.78 -2.95 -13.73
CA GLN A 96 1.15 -3.98 -12.78
C GLN A 96 2.35 -3.51 -11.95
N PHE A 97 2.16 -3.36 -10.64
CA PHE A 97 3.21 -2.96 -9.70
C PHE A 97 4.36 -3.98 -9.66
N ASP A 98 5.58 -3.51 -9.57
CA ASP A 98 6.78 -4.34 -9.47
C ASP A 98 7.18 -4.55 -8.00
N HIS A 99 6.49 -5.49 -7.34
CA HIS A 99 6.72 -5.81 -5.95
C HIS A 99 8.15 -6.29 -5.70
N ALA A 100 8.67 -7.18 -6.56
CA ALA A 100 10.01 -7.73 -6.41
C ALA A 100 11.09 -6.64 -6.48
N ALA A 101 10.99 -5.73 -7.45
CA ALA A 101 11.95 -4.64 -7.59
C ALA A 101 11.85 -3.62 -6.43
N ALA A 102 10.64 -3.29 -5.97
CA ALA A 102 10.44 -2.39 -4.84
C ALA A 102 11.00 -2.98 -3.53
N ARG A 103 10.75 -4.28 -3.29
CA ARG A 103 11.31 -5.01 -2.14
C ARG A 103 12.83 -5.11 -2.21
N ALA A 104 13.38 -5.41 -3.38
CA ALA A 104 14.84 -5.50 -3.57
C ALA A 104 15.54 -4.16 -3.33
N ALA A 105 14.88 -3.04 -3.64
CA ALA A 105 15.35 -1.70 -3.33
C ALA A 105 15.23 -1.32 -1.85
N GLY A 106 14.58 -2.13 -1.01
CA GLY A 106 14.39 -1.85 0.41
C GLY A 106 13.30 -0.82 0.71
N ILE A 107 12.39 -0.57 -0.23
CA ILE A 107 11.30 0.40 -0.04
C ILE A 107 10.26 -0.17 0.93
N ARG A 108 9.77 0.66 1.83
CA ARG A 108 8.67 0.31 2.73
C ARG A 108 7.36 0.19 1.95
N LEU A 109 6.70 -0.96 2.07
CA LEU A 109 5.47 -1.27 1.35
C LEU A 109 4.31 -1.47 2.32
N THR A 110 3.12 -0.99 1.94
CA THR A 110 1.85 -1.30 2.59
C THR A 110 0.78 -1.51 1.52
N LEU A 111 -0.39 -2.03 1.92
CA LEU A 111 -1.54 -2.21 1.06
C LEU A 111 -2.61 -1.17 1.36
N GLY A 112 -3.40 -0.85 0.35
CA GLY A 112 -4.60 -0.05 0.46
C GLY A 112 -5.63 -0.44 -0.57
N THR A 113 -6.88 -0.02 -0.34
CA THR A 113 -8.00 -0.32 -1.23
C THR A 113 -8.22 0.75 -2.30
N ASP A 114 -7.61 1.94 -2.14
CA ASP A 114 -8.01 3.14 -2.86
C ASP A 114 -9.48 3.54 -2.56
N GLY A 115 -10.02 4.50 -3.27
CA GLY A 115 -11.40 4.91 -3.11
C GLY A 115 -12.41 3.89 -3.65
N ALA A 116 -13.64 3.92 -3.11
CA ALA A 116 -14.71 3.02 -3.55
C ALA A 116 -15.07 3.19 -5.04
N SER A 117 -14.82 4.33 -5.66
CA SER A 117 -15.06 4.55 -7.09
C SER A 117 -14.07 3.80 -7.98
N SER A 118 -12.83 3.65 -7.53
CA SER A 118 -11.76 2.96 -8.26
C SER A 118 -11.62 1.47 -7.90
N ASN A 119 -12.27 1.02 -6.81
CA ASN A 119 -12.21 -0.36 -6.33
C ASN A 119 -13.58 -1.05 -6.27
N ASN A 120 -14.65 -0.38 -5.83
CA ASN A 120 -15.96 -0.90 -5.42
C ASN A 120 -15.96 -1.71 -4.10
N SER A 121 -14.86 -2.38 -3.75
CA SER A 121 -14.67 -3.11 -2.50
C SER A 121 -13.67 -2.37 -1.60
N LEU A 122 -13.84 -2.45 -0.28
CA LEU A 122 -12.89 -1.95 0.70
C LEU A 122 -12.32 -3.11 1.54
N SER A 123 -12.23 -4.31 0.93
CA SER A 123 -11.77 -5.53 1.59
C SER A 123 -10.26 -5.69 1.48
N MET A 124 -9.54 -5.56 2.59
CA MET A 124 -8.10 -5.83 2.66
C MET A 124 -7.76 -7.30 2.38
N LEU A 125 -8.67 -8.25 2.66
CA LEU A 125 -8.49 -9.67 2.29
C LEU A 125 -8.37 -9.81 0.75
N THR A 126 -9.21 -9.10 0.01
CA THR A 126 -9.13 -9.07 -1.46
C THR A 126 -7.82 -8.43 -1.93
N GLU A 127 -7.40 -7.33 -1.32
CA GLU A 127 -6.14 -6.65 -1.69
C GLU A 127 -4.92 -7.55 -1.47
N MET A 128 -4.84 -8.25 -0.34
CA MET A 128 -3.75 -9.21 -0.08
C MET A 128 -3.66 -10.28 -1.18
N LYS A 129 -4.80 -10.88 -1.54
CA LYS A 129 -4.87 -11.89 -2.60
C LYS A 129 -4.38 -11.36 -3.94
N LEU A 130 -4.92 -10.23 -4.37
CA LEU A 130 -4.59 -9.65 -5.67
C LEU A 130 -3.15 -9.14 -5.73
N ALA A 131 -2.62 -8.56 -4.65
CA ALA A 131 -1.22 -8.17 -4.54
C ALA A 131 -0.30 -9.37 -4.76
N SER A 132 -0.52 -10.47 -4.01
CA SER A 132 0.26 -11.69 -4.13
C SER A 132 0.20 -12.29 -5.53
N LEU A 133 -1.01 -12.50 -6.07
CA LEU A 133 -1.19 -13.15 -7.37
C LEU A 133 -0.60 -12.32 -8.51
N SER A 134 -0.78 -10.99 -8.48
CA SER A 134 -0.20 -10.12 -9.51
C SER A 134 1.32 -10.10 -9.48
N ALA A 135 1.91 -10.07 -8.28
CA ALA A 135 3.36 -10.12 -8.14
C ALA A 135 3.96 -11.44 -8.64
N LYS A 136 3.30 -12.59 -8.35
CA LYS A 136 3.71 -13.91 -8.87
C LYS A 136 3.67 -13.98 -10.40
N ILE A 137 2.58 -13.47 -11.00
CA ILE A 137 2.46 -13.43 -12.47
C ILE A 137 3.53 -12.54 -13.08
N ARG A 138 3.79 -11.38 -12.49
CA ARG A 138 4.80 -10.44 -12.99
C ARG A 138 6.21 -11.00 -12.90
N SER A 139 6.57 -11.59 -11.76
CA SER A 139 7.92 -12.13 -11.54
C SER A 139 8.15 -13.50 -12.18
N GLY A 140 7.09 -14.24 -12.54
CA GLY A 140 7.17 -15.64 -12.97
C GLY A 140 7.58 -16.60 -11.85
N SER A 141 7.50 -16.17 -10.58
CA SER A 141 7.89 -16.96 -9.41
C SER A 141 6.71 -17.23 -8.48
N PRO A 142 6.41 -18.50 -8.17
CA PRO A 142 5.32 -18.82 -7.25
C PRO A 142 5.63 -18.46 -5.79
N THR A 143 6.88 -18.14 -5.48
CA THR A 143 7.33 -17.76 -4.12
C THR A 143 7.40 -16.25 -3.91
N GLU A 144 7.16 -15.43 -4.95
CA GLU A 144 7.11 -13.98 -4.83
C GLU A 144 5.89 -13.53 -4.02
N ALA A 145 6.00 -12.46 -3.25
CA ALA A 145 4.93 -11.91 -2.43
C ALA A 145 4.19 -12.99 -1.62
N PRO A 146 4.86 -13.67 -0.70
CA PRO A 146 4.28 -14.76 0.08
C PRO A 146 3.18 -14.24 1.02
N ASP A 147 2.35 -15.15 1.51
CA ASP A 147 1.19 -14.88 2.38
C ASP A 147 1.54 -14.03 3.61
N HIS A 148 2.56 -14.42 4.37
CA HIS A 148 2.98 -13.68 5.57
C HIS A 148 3.42 -12.23 5.27
N GLU A 149 4.04 -11.97 4.12
CA GLU A 149 4.41 -10.62 3.69
C GLU A 149 3.17 -9.78 3.35
N MET A 150 2.22 -10.36 2.62
CA MET A 150 0.95 -9.70 2.30
C MET A 150 0.14 -9.40 3.55
N PHE A 151 0.12 -10.32 4.49
CA PHE A 151 -0.53 -10.14 5.77
C PHE A 151 0.12 -8.99 6.58
N ALA A 152 1.45 -8.96 6.63
CA ALA A 152 2.19 -7.88 7.28
C ALA A 152 1.93 -6.52 6.60
N MET A 153 1.88 -6.46 5.25
CA MET A 153 1.57 -5.24 4.50
C MET A 153 0.14 -4.73 4.77
N ALA A 154 -0.80 -5.62 5.04
CA ALA A 154 -2.19 -5.27 5.36
C ALA A 154 -2.41 -4.90 6.84
N THR A 155 -1.43 -5.10 7.71
CA THR A 155 -1.54 -4.91 9.17
C THR A 155 -0.43 -4.01 9.70
N VAL A 156 0.64 -4.62 10.22
CA VAL A 156 1.72 -3.92 10.94
C VAL A 156 2.46 -2.90 10.06
N ALA A 157 2.62 -3.15 8.76
CA ALA A 157 3.29 -2.21 7.88
C ALA A 157 2.46 -0.93 7.67
N GLY A 158 1.15 -1.06 7.53
CA GLY A 158 0.22 0.07 7.50
C GLY A 158 0.24 0.87 8.79
N ALA A 159 0.15 0.20 9.94
CA ALA A 159 0.22 0.86 11.24
C ALA A 159 1.53 1.66 11.40
N ARG A 160 2.67 1.05 11.06
CA ARG A 160 3.98 1.74 11.10
C ARG A 160 4.06 2.93 10.14
N ALA A 161 3.50 2.79 8.93
CA ALA A 161 3.48 3.86 7.94
C ALA A 161 2.73 5.11 8.44
N PHE A 162 1.64 4.89 9.20
CA PHE A 162 0.84 5.96 9.79
C PHE A 162 1.27 6.38 11.20
N GLY A 163 2.32 5.77 11.76
CA GLY A 163 2.75 6.05 13.13
C GLY A 163 1.71 5.63 14.18
N ILE A 164 0.90 4.61 13.87
CA ILE A 164 -0.12 4.06 14.76
C ILE A 164 0.49 2.94 15.59
N ASP A 165 0.26 2.96 16.88
CA ASP A 165 0.76 1.96 17.84
C ASP A 165 -0.12 0.70 17.85
N GLY A 166 -0.28 0.09 16.67
CA GLY A 166 -1.20 -1.03 16.40
C GLY A 166 -0.68 -1.96 15.31
N GLY A 167 -1.59 -2.72 14.70
CA GLY A 167 -1.30 -3.66 13.61
C GLY A 167 -0.76 -5.02 14.08
N GLU A 168 -0.59 -5.20 15.40
CA GLU A 168 -0.20 -6.46 16.04
C GLU A 168 -0.85 -6.56 17.42
N ILE A 169 -1.13 -7.79 17.87
CA ILE A 169 -1.67 -8.04 19.21
C ILE A 169 -0.49 -8.20 20.17
N ALA A 170 -0.18 -7.15 20.93
CA ALA A 170 0.89 -7.13 21.90
C ALA A 170 0.57 -6.18 23.07
N GLU A 171 1.22 -6.37 24.21
CA GLU A 171 1.08 -5.49 25.37
C GLU A 171 1.51 -4.06 25.02
N GLY A 172 0.70 -3.07 25.41
CA GLY A 172 0.94 -1.64 25.15
C GLY A 172 0.53 -1.16 23.77
N ARG A 173 0.00 -2.04 22.90
CA ARG A 173 -0.55 -1.69 21.59
C ARG A 173 -2.04 -1.36 21.67
N LEU A 174 -2.54 -0.66 20.65
CA LEU A 174 -3.98 -0.47 20.49
C LEU A 174 -4.69 -1.82 20.41
N ALA A 175 -5.80 -1.94 21.08
CA ALA A 175 -6.61 -3.16 21.08
C ALA A 175 -7.49 -3.22 19.82
N ASP A 176 -6.84 -3.35 18.66
CA ASP A 176 -7.47 -3.55 17.35
C ASP A 176 -7.37 -5.02 16.99
N ALA A 177 -8.52 -5.68 16.81
CA ALA A 177 -8.56 -7.11 16.54
C ALA A 177 -9.78 -7.49 15.69
N LEU A 178 -9.61 -8.55 14.92
CA LEU A 178 -10.69 -9.25 14.23
C LEU A 178 -10.83 -10.65 14.84
N LEU A 179 -12.05 -11.06 15.17
CA LEU A 179 -12.37 -12.47 15.42
C LEU A 179 -12.80 -13.11 14.12
N ILE A 180 -12.16 -14.22 13.79
CA ILE A 180 -12.38 -14.98 12.57
C ILE A 180 -13.15 -16.27 12.92
N ASP A 181 -14.27 -16.48 12.25
CA ASP A 181 -15.01 -17.74 12.32
C ASP A 181 -14.28 -18.80 11.50
N LEU A 182 -13.67 -19.78 12.16
CA LEU A 182 -12.91 -20.86 11.52
C LEU A 182 -13.79 -21.98 10.97
N ASP A 183 -15.10 -22.04 11.32
CA ASP A 183 -16.04 -23.03 10.79
C ASP A 183 -16.54 -22.71 9.38
N GLN A 184 -15.98 -21.69 8.74
CA GLN A 184 -16.32 -21.31 7.36
C GLN A 184 -15.75 -22.31 6.35
N PRO A 185 -16.51 -22.69 5.31
CA PRO A 185 -16.05 -23.64 4.28
C PRO A 185 -14.74 -23.23 3.59
N SER A 186 -14.48 -21.95 3.45
CA SER A 186 -13.24 -21.40 2.86
C SER A 186 -12.01 -21.63 3.74
N LEU A 187 -12.17 -21.92 5.02
CA LEU A 187 -11.09 -22.10 6.00
C LEU A 187 -10.89 -23.56 6.45
N VAL A 188 -11.65 -24.50 5.92
CA VAL A 188 -11.65 -25.93 6.35
C VAL A 188 -10.29 -26.61 6.27
N ALA A 189 -9.40 -26.19 5.38
CA ALA A 189 -8.04 -26.72 5.29
C ALA A 189 -7.10 -25.98 6.25
N GLU A 190 -6.96 -26.44 7.48
CA GLU A 190 -6.26 -25.74 8.58
C GLU A 190 -4.71 -25.84 8.53
N HIS A 191 -4.10 -26.13 7.40
CA HIS A 191 -2.65 -26.35 7.32
C HIS A 191 -1.83 -25.07 7.47
N ASN A 192 -2.35 -23.93 7.00
CA ASN A 192 -1.72 -22.61 7.09
C ASN A 192 -2.82 -21.54 7.09
N LEU A 193 -3.12 -21.00 8.26
CA LEU A 193 -4.18 -20.00 8.45
C LEU A 193 -3.86 -18.70 7.71
N GLU A 194 -2.62 -18.22 7.71
CA GLU A 194 -2.23 -17.01 6.97
C GLU A 194 -2.49 -17.19 5.48
N SER A 195 -2.10 -18.33 4.91
CA SER A 195 -2.36 -18.65 3.52
C SER A 195 -3.85 -18.68 3.21
N ASN A 196 -4.66 -19.27 4.08
CA ASN A 196 -6.11 -19.30 3.92
C ASN A 196 -6.72 -17.88 3.98
N LEU A 197 -6.26 -17.04 4.90
CA LEU A 197 -6.73 -15.66 5.00
C LEU A 197 -6.36 -14.85 3.75
N VAL A 198 -5.19 -15.09 3.18
CA VAL A 198 -4.75 -14.38 1.96
C VAL A 198 -5.45 -14.91 0.69
N TYR A 199 -5.58 -16.24 0.54
CA TYR A 199 -5.99 -16.80 -0.76
C TYR A 199 -7.43 -17.31 -0.83
N ALA A 200 -8.03 -17.69 0.31
CA ALA A 200 -9.33 -18.33 0.33
C ALA A 200 -10.43 -17.51 1.01
N ALA A 201 -10.08 -16.73 2.06
CA ALA A 201 -11.05 -15.97 2.82
C ALA A 201 -11.62 -14.77 2.07
N ASP A 202 -12.84 -14.43 2.41
CA ASP A 202 -13.49 -13.15 2.13
C ASP A 202 -14.06 -12.54 3.42
N SER A 203 -14.73 -11.41 3.33
CA SER A 203 -15.22 -10.69 4.52
C SER A 203 -16.26 -11.47 5.34
N SER A 204 -16.84 -12.54 4.83
CA SER A 204 -17.82 -13.37 5.55
C SER A 204 -17.22 -14.19 6.68
N VAL A 205 -15.89 -14.37 6.69
CA VAL A 205 -15.19 -15.06 7.78
C VAL A 205 -14.99 -14.19 9.02
N ILE A 206 -15.26 -12.88 8.92
CA ILE A 206 -15.08 -11.94 10.02
C ILE A 206 -16.34 -11.95 10.88
N ASP A 207 -16.25 -12.48 12.09
CA ASP A 207 -17.32 -12.50 13.06
C ASP A 207 -17.42 -11.17 13.84
N THR A 208 -16.31 -10.73 14.42
CA THR A 208 -16.29 -9.54 15.28
C THR A 208 -15.16 -8.59 14.88
N VAL A 209 -15.44 -7.30 14.89
CA VAL A 209 -14.46 -6.22 14.71
C VAL A 209 -14.31 -5.43 15.99
N ILE A 210 -13.09 -5.34 16.51
CA ILE A 210 -12.73 -4.55 17.68
C ILE A 210 -11.75 -3.45 17.24
N CYS A 211 -12.01 -2.22 17.64
CA CYS A 211 -11.14 -1.08 17.40
C CYS A 211 -10.96 -0.27 18.69
N ASP A 212 -9.72 -0.06 19.10
CA ASP A 212 -9.35 0.60 20.36
C ASP A 212 -10.14 0.03 21.56
N GLY A 213 -10.25 -1.31 21.62
CA GLY A 213 -10.97 -2.04 22.66
C GLY A 213 -12.50 -1.97 22.58
N ARG A 214 -13.06 -1.36 21.53
CA ARG A 214 -14.52 -1.24 21.33
C ARG A 214 -14.99 -2.21 20.26
N VAL A 215 -16.02 -2.98 20.56
CA VAL A 215 -16.69 -3.81 19.55
C VAL A 215 -17.48 -2.90 18.61
N LEU A 216 -17.12 -2.91 17.34
CA LEU A 216 -17.79 -2.14 16.28
C LEU A 216 -18.80 -2.98 15.50
N MET A 217 -18.55 -4.29 15.42
CA MET A 217 -19.40 -5.27 14.74
C MET A 217 -19.29 -6.61 15.47
N ALA A 218 -20.40 -7.30 15.64
CA ALA A 218 -20.53 -8.67 16.16
C ALA A 218 -21.81 -9.31 15.64
#